data_b0609a035c5a97601ad486720d95877a
#
_entry.id   b0609a035c5a97601ad486720d95877a
#
_cell.length_a   1.000
_cell.length_b   1.000
_cell.length_c   1.000
_cell.angle_alpha   90.00
_cell.angle_beta   90.00
_cell.angle_gamma   90.00
#
_symmetry.space_group_name_H-M   'P 1'
#
loop_
_entity.id
_entity.type
_entity.pdbx_description
1 polymer ?
#
loop_
_entity_poly.entity_id
_entity_poly.type
_entity_poly.pdbx_seq_one_letter_code
_entity_poly.pdbx_strand_id
1 'polypeptide(L)' 'MDAEILSRVCAQVYSKFPEVNGIRPKVHAQAKAGGTNHLLIFTGSAQSSSGKVLSRVVRVVITNDGKIIKVTTSK' A
#
# COMPACT_ATOMS: atom_id res chain seq x y z
N MET A 1 1.26 -12.82 7.28
CA MET A 1 2.23 -12.45 6.23
C MET A 1 3.61 -12.30 6.85
N ASP A 2 4.62 -12.70 6.15
CA ASP A 2 6.00 -12.56 6.59
C ASP A 2 6.40 -11.08 6.64
N ALA A 3 7.00 -10.66 7.74
CA ALA A 3 7.42 -9.27 7.92
C ALA A 3 8.46 -8.84 6.87
N GLU A 4 9.31 -9.76 6.43
CA GLU A 4 10.30 -9.48 5.40
C GLU A 4 9.65 -9.20 4.06
N ILE A 5 8.64 -9.99 3.69
CA ILE A 5 7.86 -9.77 2.47
C ILE A 5 7.15 -8.43 2.54
N LEU A 6 6.53 -8.13 3.67
CA LEU A 6 5.83 -6.86 3.88
C LEU A 6 6.80 -5.68 3.73
N SER A 7 8.00 -5.79 4.31
CA SER A 7 9.02 -4.74 4.22
C SER A 7 9.42 -4.47 2.76
N ARG A 8 9.62 -5.53 1.97
CA ARG A 8 9.98 -5.38 0.55
C ARG A 8 8.88 -4.71 -0.25
N VAL A 9 7.63 -5.10 -0.02
CA VAL A 9 6.48 -4.51 -0.71
C VAL A 9 6.35 -3.05 -0.34
N CYS A 10 6.47 -2.73 0.95
CA CYS A 10 6.41 -1.34 1.41
C CYS A 10 7.50 -0.50 0.76
N ALA A 11 8.71 -1.00 0.66
CA ALA A 11 9.81 -0.27 0.01
C ALA A 11 9.50 0.04 -1.45
N GLN A 12 8.90 -0.91 -2.17
CA GLN A 12 8.50 -0.69 -3.55
C GLN A 12 7.40 0.38 -3.66
N VAL A 13 6.43 0.33 -2.76
CA VAL A 13 5.33 1.31 -2.74
C VAL A 13 5.86 2.70 -2.41
N TYR A 14 6.73 2.81 -1.43
CA TYR A 14 7.31 4.10 -1.05
C TYR A 14 8.13 4.72 -2.17
N SER A 15 8.80 3.90 -2.97
CA SER A 15 9.56 4.36 -4.11
C SER A 15 8.66 4.96 -5.20
N LYS A 16 7.49 4.35 -5.42
CA LYS A 16 6.53 4.82 -6.42
C LYS A 16 5.64 5.95 -5.91
N PHE A 17 5.33 5.94 -4.63
CA PHE A 17 4.41 6.89 -4.01
C PHE A 17 5.07 7.53 -2.80
N PRO A 18 5.93 8.52 -3.00
CA PRO A 18 6.66 9.13 -1.88
C PRO A 18 5.75 9.76 -0.82
N GLU A 19 4.52 10.12 -1.18
CA GLU A 19 3.57 10.70 -0.23
C GLU A 19 3.16 9.75 0.88
N VAL A 20 3.34 8.44 0.69
CA VAL A 20 3.04 7.44 1.73
C VAL A 20 4.31 6.90 2.40
N ASN A 21 5.46 7.47 2.09
CA ASN A 21 6.71 7.03 2.69
C ASN A 21 6.66 7.19 4.21
N GLY A 22 7.04 6.13 4.92
CA GLY A 22 7.02 6.11 6.38
C GLY A 22 5.68 5.78 6.99
N ILE A 23 4.63 5.62 6.19
CA ILE A 23 3.30 5.27 6.68
C ILE A 23 3.14 3.75 6.68
N ARG A 24 2.70 3.21 7.81
CA ARG A 24 2.44 1.78 7.91
C ARG A 24 1.10 1.46 7.26
N PRO A 25 1.05 0.46 6.37
CA PRO A 25 -0.21 0.07 5.75
C PRO A 25 -1.08 -0.74 6.71
N LYS A 26 -2.38 -0.67 6.50
CA LYS A 26 -3.30 -1.64 7.08
C LYS A 26 -3.29 -2.87 6.18
N VAL A 27 -3.13 -4.03 6.79
CA VAL A 27 -3.06 -5.30 6.06
C VAL A 27 -4.35 -6.08 6.29
N HIS A 28 -5.00 -6.44 5.18
CA HIS A 28 -6.20 -7.26 5.21
C HIS A 28 -5.97 -8.50 4.37
N ALA A 29 -6.16 -9.67 4.97
CA ALA A 29 -6.09 -10.92 4.23
C ALA A 29 -7.39 -11.11 3.44
N GLN A 30 -7.25 -11.45 2.16
CA GLN A 30 -8.39 -11.73 1.28
C GLN A 30 -8.27 -13.17 0.77
N ALA A 31 -9.16 -14.02 1.23
CA ALA A 31 -9.22 -15.39 0.74
C ALA A 31 -9.85 -15.41 -0.65
N LYS A 32 -9.17 -16.04 -1.60
CA LYS A 32 -9.68 -16.23 -2.96
C LYS A 32 -9.49 -17.67 -3.38
N ALA A 33 -10.22 -18.09 -4.39
CA ALA A 33 -10.03 -19.41 -4.98
C ALA A 33 -8.57 -19.52 -5.46
N GLY A 34 -7.85 -20.50 -4.96
CA GLY A 34 -6.46 -20.71 -5.32
C GLY A 34 -5.43 -20.05 -4.39
N GLY A 35 -5.86 -19.44 -3.29
CA GLY A 35 -4.91 -18.89 -2.31
C GLY A 35 -5.42 -17.69 -1.55
N THR A 36 -4.54 -17.10 -0.77
CA THR A 36 -4.83 -15.91 0.02
C THR A 36 -4.04 -14.74 -0.53
N ASN A 37 -4.72 -13.68 -0.90
CA ASN A 37 -4.09 -12.41 -1.24
C ASN A 37 -4.13 -11.48 -0.03
N HIS A 38 -3.29 -10.45 -0.05
CA HIS A 38 -3.26 -9.45 1.01
C HIS A 38 -3.50 -8.08 0.39
N LEU A 39 -4.39 -7.32 1.00
CA LEU A 39 -4.65 -5.94 0.62
C LEU A 39 -3.93 -5.03 1.60
N LEU A 40 -3.06 -4.18 1.08
CA LEU A 40 -2.34 -3.19 1.86
C LEU A 40 -2.95 -1.83 1.58
N ILE A 41 -3.38 -1.13 2.63
CA ILE A 41 -3.98 0.19 2.50
C ILE A 41 -3.07 1.21 3.15
N PHE A 42 -2.48 2.08 2.33
CA PHE A 42 -1.65 3.18 2.78
C PHE A 42 -2.46 4.46 2.71
N THR A 43 -2.62 5.14 3.84
CA THR A 43 -3.31 6.43 3.88
C THR A 43 -2.29 7.51 4.14
N GLY A 44 -2.07 8.37 3.15
CA GLY A 44 -1.14 9.47 3.26
C GLY A 44 -1.84 10.81 3.16
N SER A 45 -1.15 11.84 3.58
CA SER A 45 -1.59 13.21 3.39
C SER A 45 -0.45 14.04 2.84
N ALA A 46 -0.76 14.93 1.91
CA ALA A 46 0.20 15.87 1.35
C ALA A 46 -0.36 17.27 1.50
N GLN A 47 0.51 18.21 1.86
CA GLN A 47 0.13 19.62 1.95
C GLN A 47 0.48 20.30 0.64
N SER A 48 -0.50 20.94 0.02
CA SER A 48 -0.27 21.69 -1.20
C SER A 48 0.40 23.04 -0.89
N SER A 49 0.93 23.69 -1.92
CA SER A 49 1.54 25.01 -1.76
C SER A 49 0.57 26.08 -1.27
N SER A 50 -0.73 25.85 -1.44
CA SER A 50 -1.77 26.76 -0.93
C SER A 50 -2.20 26.45 0.49
N GLY A 51 -1.54 25.50 1.17
CA GLY A 51 -1.85 25.13 2.54
C GLY A 51 -2.97 24.13 2.71
N LYS A 52 -3.55 23.65 1.64
CA LYS A 52 -4.61 22.61 1.71
C LYS A 52 -3.98 21.25 1.97
N VAL A 53 -4.62 20.48 2.84
CA VAL A 53 -4.22 19.10 3.10
C VAL A 53 -5.01 18.19 2.17
N LEU A 54 -4.28 17.41 1.36
CA LEU A 54 -4.87 16.45 0.44
C LEU A 54 -4.63 15.05 0.98
N SER A 55 -5.70 14.31 1.17
CA SER A 55 -5.60 12.90 1.57
C SER A 55 -5.44 12.05 0.33
N ARG A 56 -4.56 11.06 0.41
CA ARG A 56 -4.36 10.10 -0.68
C ARG A 56 -4.35 8.70 -0.10
N VAL A 57 -5.07 7.81 -0.75
CA VAL A 57 -5.12 6.40 -0.36
C VAL A 57 -4.52 5.57 -1.47
N VAL A 58 -3.53 4.75 -1.12
CA VAL A 58 -2.92 3.79 -2.05
C VAL A 58 -3.29 2.39 -1.58
N ARG A 59 -3.92 1.62 -2.46
CA ARG A 59 -4.29 0.24 -2.19
C ARG A 59 -3.45 -0.67 -3.07
N VAL A 60 -2.79 -1.61 -2.44
CA VAL A 60 -1.92 -2.57 -3.13
C VAL A 60 -2.40 -3.98 -2.81
N VAL A 61 -2.69 -4.76 -3.84
CA VAL A 61 -3.03 -6.17 -3.68
C VAL A 61 -1.82 -6.99 -4.02
N ILE A 62 -1.41 -7.84 -3.10
CA ILE A 62 -0.24 -8.70 -3.27
C ILE A 62 -0.62 -10.16 -3.04
N THR A 63 0.16 -11.05 -3.62
CA THR A 63 0.04 -12.48 -3.36
C THR A 63 0.69 -12.83 -2.03
N ASN A 64 0.49 -14.05 -1.56
CA ASN A 64 1.07 -14.53 -0.31
C ASN A 64 2.61 -14.52 -0.32
N ASP A 65 3.21 -14.59 -1.48
CA ASP A 65 4.67 -14.52 -1.64
C ASP A 65 5.20 -13.10 -1.89
N GLY A 66 4.33 -12.11 -1.87
CA GLY A 66 4.74 -10.71 -1.97
C GLY A 66 4.74 -10.11 -3.37
N LYS A 67 4.15 -10.80 -4.34
CA LYS A 67 4.06 -10.29 -5.70
C LYS A 67 2.91 -9.29 -5.81
N ILE A 68 3.19 -8.10 -6.32
CA ILE A 68 2.17 -7.07 -6.51
C ILE A 68 1.33 -7.43 -7.73
N ILE A 69 0.01 -7.57 -7.53
CA ILE A 69 -0.93 -7.90 -8.60
C ILE A 69 -1.70 -6.66 -9.07
N LYS A 70 -2.00 -5.76 -8.15
CA LYS A 70 -2.81 -4.59 -8.48
C LYS A 70 -2.43 -3.44 -7.56
N VAL A 71 -2.38 -2.24 -8.13
CA VAL A 71 -2.18 -1.01 -7.37
C VAL A 71 -3.29 -0.04 -7.78
N THR A 72 -3.99 0.50 -6.79
CA THR A 72 -5.04 1.48 -7.01
C THR A 72 -4.77 2.68 -6.13
N THR A 73 -4.87 3.87 -6.69
CA THR A 73 -4.74 5.11 -5.94
C THR A 73 -6.05 5.87 -6.02
N SER A 74 -6.40 6.53 -4.92
CA SER A 74 -7.55 7.42 -4.89
C SER A 74 -7.19 8.71 -4.15
N LYS A 75 -7.84 9.76 -4.52
CA LYS A 75 -7.68 11.04 -3.85
C LYS A 75 -8.63 11.16 -2.67
#